data_5d61dd3af658170f0545a4d7d5d1d40b
#
_entry.id   5d61dd3af658170f0545a4d7d5d1d40b
#
_cell.length_a   1.000
_cell.length_b   1.000
_cell.length_c   1.000
_cell.angle_alpha   90.00
_cell.angle_beta   90.00
_cell.angle_gamma   90.00
#
_symmetry.space_group_name_H-M   'P 1'
#
loop_
_entity.id
_entity.type
_entity.pdbx_description
1 polymer ?
#
loop_
_entity_poly.entity_id
_entity_poly.type
_entity_poly.pdbx_seq_one_letter_code
_entity_poly.pdbx_strand_id
1 'polypeptide(L)'
;MRILVVEDDPALAETLAEALRQNGYQIDIAADGQVADHALAGDHAYDLVILDLGLPRLDGLALLRRIRHRGRKTPVLVLTARVDIESRVQGLDLGADDYLPKPFALPELEARVRALLRRASDNLPLLEAGPLRLDPAHRQASLQGQPLSLSARETDLLEALMQRAGQVVLKNRLALQLSEWDAEIGSNAIEVYIHRLRKKLEHSGVSIRTIHGLGYLLEIPDATA
;
A
#
# COMPACT_ATOMS: atom_id res chain seq x y z
N MET A 1 -1.22 1.31 1.18
CA MET A 1 -0.07 0.38 1.16
C MET A 1 1.21 1.17 0.92
N ARG A 2 2.25 0.90 1.71
CA ARG A 2 3.53 1.63 1.70
C ARG A 2 4.64 0.75 1.11
N ILE A 3 5.34 1.27 0.13
CA ILE A 3 6.39 0.55 -0.60
C ILE A 3 7.71 1.27 -0.41
N LEU A 4 8.76 0.54 -0.06
CA LEU A 4 10.13 1.04 -0.06
C LEU A 4 10.80 0.72 -1.39
N VAL A 5 11.24 1.74 -2.12
CA VAL A 5 12.06 1.62 -3.33
C VAL A 5 13.51 1.84 -2.94
N VAL A 6 14.36 0.83 -3.17
CA VAL A 6 15.79 0.87 -2.85
C VAL A 6 16.55 0.81 -4.17
N GLU A 7 17.02 1.96 -4.64
CA GLU A 7 17.63 2.17 -5.96
C GLU A 7 18.62 3.33 -5.85
N ASP A 8 19.83 3.17 -6.35
CA ASP A 8 20.88 4.17 -6.27
C ASP A 8 20.89 5.14 -7.47
N ASP A 9 20.24 4.77 -8.58
CA ASP A 9 19.98 5.69 -9.68
C ASP A 9 18.77 6.57 -9.35
N PRO A 10 18.96 7.89 -9.10
CA PRO A 10 17.88 8.76 -8.69
C PRO A 10 16.82 8.96 -9.78
N ALA A 11 17.19 8.87 -11.07
CA ALA A 11 16.24 9.03 -12.17
C ALA A 11 15.32 7.81 -12.27
N LEU A 12 15.87 6.61 -12.12
CA LEU A 12 15.07 5.37 -12.08
C LEU A 12 14.21 5.32 -10.82
N ALA A 13 14.77 5.64 -9.64
CA ALA A 13 14.05 5.65 -8.38
C ALA A 13 12.81 6.56 -8.44
N GLU A 14 12.96 7.79 -8.96
CA GLU A 14 11.84 8.73 -9.06
C GLU A 14 10.82 8.28 -10.13
N THR A 15 11.27 7.73 -11.25
CA THR A 15 10.37 7.17 -12.28
C THR A 15 9.49 6.04 -11.71
N LEU A 16 10.10 5.14 -10.92
CA LEU A 16 9.39 4.06 -10.24
C LEU A 16 8.40 4.61 -9.21
N ALA A 17 8.87 5.57 -8.42
CA ALA A 17 8.05 6.19 -7.37
C ALA A 17 6.84 6.91 -7.97
N GLU A 18 7.02 7.66 -9.05
CA GLU A 18 5.92 8.37 -9.72
C GLU A 18 4.88 7.40 -10.29
N ALA A 19 5.30 6.37 -11.02
CA ALA A 19 4.41 5.35 -11.56
C ALA A 19 3.60 4.64 -10.47
N LEU A 20 4.25 4.29 -9.35
CA LEU A 20 3.59 3.62 -8.24
C LEU A 20 2.69 4.56 -7.44
N ARG A 21 3.06 5.83 -7.26
CA ARG A 21 2.18 6.84 -6.64
C ARG A 21 0.90 7.06 -7.45
N GLN A 22 0.98 7.05 -8.79
CA GLN A 22 -0.21 7.12 -9.65
C GLN A 22 -1.17 5.94 -9.44
N ASN A 23 -0.65 4.78 -9.06
CA ASN A 23 -1.44 3.60 -8.66
C ASN A 23 -1.93 3.66 -7.21
N GLY A 24 -1.68 4.76 -6.49
CA GLY A 24 -2.17 4.98 -5.13
C GLY A 24 -1.34 4.30 -4.04
N TYR A 25 -0.05 4.04 -4.25
CA TYR A 25 0.87 3.56 -3.23
C TYR A 25 1.63 4.72 -2.57
N GLN A 26 1.94 4.57 -1.30
CA GLN A 26 2.90 5.44 -0.60
C GLN A 26 4.32 4.95 -0.90
N ILE A 27 5.20 5.85 -1.34
CA ILE A 27 6.54 5.47 -1.76
C ILE A 27 7.58 6.23 -0.98
N ASP A 28 8.42 5.48 -0.27
CA ASP A 28 9.68 5.97 0.26
C ASP A 28 10.81 5.50 -0.64
N ILE A 29 11.83 6.34 -0.80
CA ILE A 29 13.03 6.04 -1.59
C ILE A 29 14.24 5.96 -0.66
N ALA A 30 15.03 4.92 -0.81
CA ALA A 30 16.34 4.77 -0.20
C ALA A 30 17.40 4.65 -1.29
N ALA A 31 18.36 5.57 -1.30
CA ALA A 31 19.42 5.64 -2.32
C ALA A 31 20.56 4.63 -2.11
N ASP A 32 20.51 3.82 -1.05
CA ASP A 32 21.50 2.78 -0.75
C ASP A 32 21.01 1.79 0.30
N GLY A 33 21.72 0.68 0.43
CA GLY A 33 21.35 -0.39 1.33
C GLY A 33 21.43 -0.04 2.82
N GLN A 34 22.24 0.94 3.24
CA GLN A 34 22.31 1.35 4.66
C GLN A 34 21.11 2.20 5.05
N VAL A 35 20.72 3.15 4.19
CA VAL A 35 19.50 3.94 4.39
C VAL A 35 18.28 3.03 4.44
N ALA A 36 18.20 2.06 3.51
CA ALA A 36 17.14 1.07 3.49
C ALA A 36 17.11 0.18 4.75
N ASP A 37 18.28 -0.27 5.21
CA ASP A 37 18.40 -1.09 6.42
C ASP A 37 17.91 -0.33 7.67
N HIS A 38 18.21 0.96 7.75
CA HIS A 38 17.73 1.83 8.82
C HIS A 38 16.21 2.06 8.74
N ALA A 39 15.68 2.36 7.56
CA ALA A 39 14.25 2.51 7.34
C ALA A 39 13.46 1.24 7.71
N LEU A 40 14.00 0.07 7.36
CA LEU A 40 13.42 -1.23 7.67
C LEU A 40 13.60 -1.65 9.14
N ALA A 41 14.51 -1.04 9.89
CA ALA A 41 14.68 -1.29 11.32
C ALA A 41 13.65 -0.53 12.18
N GLY A 42 13.08 0.54 11.67
CA GLY A 42 12.08 1.37 12.36
C GLY A 42 10.73 0.66 12.56
N ASP A 43 9.84 1.32 13.31
CA ASP A 43 8.49 0.82 13.62
C ASP A 43 7.52 0.89 12.42
N HIS A 44 7.93 1.52 11.31
CA HIS A 44 7.12 1.61 10.12
C HIS A 44 7.12 0.27 9.36
N ALA A 45 5.93 -0.28 9.17
CA ALA A 45 5.75 -1.48 8.36
C ALA A 45 5.66 -1.09 6.89
N TYR A 46 6.52 -1.68 6.05
CA TYR A 46 6.37 -1.64 4.60
C TYR A 46 5.62 -2.88 4.13
N ASP A 47 4.70 -2.67 3.20
CA ASP A 47 3.90 -3.75 2.59
C ASP A 47 4.67 -4.46 1.47
N LEU A 48 5.66 -3.78 0.86
CA LEU A 48 6.55 -4.31 -0.17
C LEU A 48 7.89 -3.57 -0.16
N VAL A 49 8.95 -4.28 -0.49
CA VAL A 49 10.26 -3.68 -0.81
C VAL A 49 10.59 -3.97 -2.27
N ILE A 50 10.93 -2.95 -3.05
CA ILE A 50 11.51 -3.07 -4.37
C ILE A 50 13.00 -2.81 -4.19
N LEU A 51 13.84 -3.77 -4.54
CA LEU A 51 15.25 -3.80 -4.16
C LEU A 51 16.16 -4.00 -5.36
N ASP A 52 16.99 -3.01 -5.69
CA ASP A 52 18.13 -3.25 -6.57
C ASP A 52 19.24 -4.02 -5.84
N LEU A 53 19.88 -4.90 -6.55
CA LEU A 53 21.06 -5.63 -6.02
C LEU A 53 22.36 -4.85 -6.14
N GLY A 54 22.47 -3.95 -7.11
CA GLY A 54 23.69 -3.20 -7.42
C GLY A 54 23.98 -2.01 -6.48
N LEU A 55 23.47 -2.03 -5.26
CA LEU A 55 23.52 -0.90 -4.35
C LEU A 55 24.93 -0.60 -3.82
N PRO A 56 25.28 0.69 -3.62
CA PRO A 56 26.47 1.07 -2.89
C PRO A 56 26.35 0.82 -1.38
N ARG A 57 27.49 0.79 -0.69
CA ARG A 57 27.64 0.65 0.77
C ARG A 57 27.19 -0.69 1.34
N LEU A 58 25.94 -1.04 1.25
CA LEU A 58 25.41 -2.35 1.63
C LEU A 58 24.77 -3.00 0.41
N ASP A 59 25.40 -4.07 -0.08
CA ASP A 59 24.92 -4.86 -1.20
C ASP A 59 23.48 -5.37 -0.99
N GLY A 60 22.67 -5.36 -2.06
CA GLY A 60 21.25 -5.72 -2.00
C GLY A 60 21.00 -7.14 -1.51
N LEU A 61 21.84 -8.12 -1.85
CA LEU A 61 21.72 -9.48 -1.31
C LEU A 61 21.99 -9.52 0.20
N ALA A 62 22.95 -8.71 0.69
CA ALA A 62 23.21 -8.60 2.10
C ALA A 62 22.02 -7.94 2.84
N LEU A 63 21.40 -6.94 2.25
CA LEU A 63 20.20 -6.31 2.77
C LEU A 63 19.03 -7.30 2.81
N LEU A 64 18.80 -8.08 1.74
CA LEU A 64 17.77 -9.12 1.69
C LEU A 64 17.93 -10.13 2.82
N ARG A 65 19.16 -10.62 3.05
CA ARG A 65 19.46 -11.52 4.18
C ARG A 65 19.09 -10.90 5.52
N ARG A 66 19.40 -9.60 5.74
CA ARG A 66 19.04 -8.89 6.98
C ARG A 66 17.54 -8.77 7.16
N ILE A 67 16.79 -8.46 6.09
CA ILE A 67 15.32 -8.40 6.12
C ILE A 67 14.76 -9.74 6.60
N ARG A 68 15.23 -10.85 6.03
CA ARG A 68 14.76 -12.20 6.39
C ARG A 68 15.20 -12.63 7.79
N HIS A 69 16.42 -12.29 8.18
CA HIS A 69 16.93 -12.63 9.51
C HIS A 69 16.18 -11.93 10.66
N ARG A 70 15.58 -10.77 10.39
CA ARG A 70 14.69 -10.07 11.34
C ARG A 70 13.29 -10.70 11.42
N GLY A 71 13.03 -11.80 10.72
CA GLY A 71 11.74 -12.48 10.70
C GLY A 71 10.64 -11.70 9.97
N ARG A 72 10.99 -10.65 9.22
CA ARG A 72 10.00 -9.88 8.45
C ARG A 72 9.53 -10.64 7.24
N LYS A 73 8.20 -10.79 7.15
CA LYS A 73 7.51 -11.43 6.01
C LYS A 73 7.19 -10.46 4.88
N THR A 74 7.67 -9.22 4.96
CA THR A 74 7.47 -8.21 3.92
C THR A 74 7.97 -8.76 2.58
N PRO A 75 7.14 -8.82 1.54
CA PRO A 75 7.57 -9.29 0.22
C PRO A 75 8.65 -8.38 -0.36
N VAL A 76 9.58 -8.99 -1.09
CA VAL A 76 10.70 -8.30 -1.73
C VAL A 76 10.70 -8.63 -3.22
N LEU A 77 10.49 -7.61 -4.06
CA LEU A 77 10.72 -7.66 -5.49
C LEU A 77 12.15 -7.20 -5.79
N VAL A 78 12.95 -8.08 -6.33
CA VAL A 78 14.33 -7.75 -6.69
C VAL A 78 14.40 -7.23 -8.12
N LEU A 79 15.03 -6.06 -8.30
CA LEU A 79 15.44 -5.54 -9.60
C LEU A 79 16.92 -5.91 -9.82
N THR A 80 17.27 -6.40 -10.99
CA THR A 80 18.66 -6.81 -11.23
C THR A 80 19.07 -6.73 -12.68
N ALA A 81 20.29 -6.26 -12.93
CA ALA A 81 20.93 -6.36 -14.23
C ALA A 81 21.52 -7.77 -14.50
N ARG A 82 21.57 -8.63 -13.47
CA ARG A 82 22.08 -10.00 -13.59
C ARG A 82 21.01 -10.91 -14.14
N VAL A 83 21.17 -11.33 -15.39
CA VAL A 83 20.21 -12.19 -16.11
C VAL A 83 20.57 -13.67 -15.96
N ASP A 84 21.72 -14.01 -15.34
CA ASP A 84 22.15 -15.37 -15.17
C ASP A 84 21.27 -16.15 -14.20
N ILE A 85 21.07 -17.43 -14.52
CA ILE A 85 20.16 -18.31 -13.75
C ILE A 85 20.69 -18.50 -12.32
N GLU A 86 21.99 -18.57 -12.12
CA GLU A 86 22.61 -18.82 -10.81
C GLU A 86 22.32 -17.69 -9.83
N SER A 87 22.48 -16.42 -10.26
CA SER A 87 22.17 -15.25 -9.44
C SER A 87 20.68 -15.18 -9.08
N ARG A 88 19.79 -15.58 -9.98
CA ARG A 88 18.33 -15.63 -9.73
C ARG A 88 17.97 -16.72 -8.72
N VAL A 89 18.53 -17.93 -8.89
CA VAL A 89 18.33 -19.05 -7.95
C VAL A 89 18.85 -18.67 -6.57
N GLN A 90 20.07 -18.14 -6.48
CA GLN A 90 20.66 -17.69 -5.22
C GLN A 90 19.79 -16.68 -4.49
N GLY A 91 19.21 -15.72 -5.21
CA GLY A 91 18.39 -14.73 -4.57
C GLY A 91 17.02 -15.26 -4.15
N LEU A 92 16.40 -16.19 -4.90
CA LEU A 92 15.18 -16.87 -4.47
C LEU A 92 15.45 -17.72 -3.21
N ASP A 93 16.56 -18.43 -3.17
CA ASP A 93 16.98 -19.20 -1.99
C ASP A 93 17.24 -18.30 -0.76
N LEU A 94 17.65 -17.05 -1.00
CA LEU A 94 17.81 -16.04 0.06
C LEU A 94 16.48 -15.40 0.49
N GLY A 95 15.36 -15.77 -0.14
CA GLY A 95 14.02 -15.38 0.26
C GLY A 95 13.46 -14.16 -0.47
N ALA A 96 13.93 -13.81 -1.68
CA ALA A 96 13.21 -12.90 -2.54
C ALA A 96 11.90 -13.57 -3.02
N ASP A 97 10.84 -12.77 -3.13
CA ASP A 97 9.51 -13.27 -3.51
C ASP A 97 9.27 -13.22 -5.02
N ASP A 98 9.98 -12.32 -5.74
CA ASP A 98 9.99 -12.27 -7.21
C ASP A 98 11.23 -11.51 -7.72
N TYR A 99 11.51 -11.68 -9.01
CA TYR A 99 12.63 -11.06 -9.72
C TYR A 99 12.16 -10.40 -11.00
N LEU A 100 12.69 -9.19 -11.26
CA LEU A 100 12.46 -8.45 -12.49
C LEU A 100 13.81 -8.01 -13.09
N PRO A 101 14.23 -8.61 -14.21
CA PRO A 101 15.48 -8.22 -14.89
C PRO A 101 15.40 -6.81 -15.45
N LYS A 102 16.48 -6.04 -15.33
CA LYS A 102 16.71 -4.78 -16.06
C LYS A 102 17.26 -5.08 -17.47
N PRO A 103 16.75 -4.44 -18.56
CA PRO A 103 15.68 -3.44 -18.57
C PRO A 103 14.28 -4.07 -18.53
N PHE A 104 13.35 -3.38 -17.90
CA PHE A 104 11.96 -3.84 -17.80
C PHE A 104 10.97 -2.74 -18.23
N ALA A 105 9.74 -3.15 -18.54
CA ALA A 105 8.65 -2.23 -18.79
C ALA A 105 7.90 -1.89 -17.48
N LEU A 106 7.52 -0.62 -17.29
CA LEU A 106 6.75 -0.20 -16.11
C LEU A 106 5.47 -1.02 -15.89
N PRO A 107 4.66 -1.34 -16.93
CA PRO A 107 3.47 -2.18 -16.74
C PRO A 107 3.78 -3.58 -16.18
N GLU A 108 4.95 -4.15 -16.49
CA GLU A 108 5.38 -5.44 -15.93
C GLU A 108 5.72 -5.31 -14.45
N LEU A 109 6.48 -4.28 -14.07
CA LEU A 109 6.78 -3.99 -12.66
C LEU A 109 5.50 -3.82 -11.86
N GLU A 110 4.55 -3.00 -12.34
CA GLU A 110 3.27 -2.76 -11.69
C GLU A 110 2.45 -4.06 -11.52
N ALA A 111 2.45 -4.93 -12.53
CA ALA A 111 1.76 -6.21 -12.46
C ALA A 111 2.36 -7.12 -11.39
N ARG A 112 3.70 -7.16 -11.25
CA ARG A 112 4.41 -7.94 -10.23
C ARG A 112 4.18 -7.36 -8.83
N VAL A 113 4.23 -6.04 -8.68
CA VAL A 113 3.90 -5.35 -7.43
C VAL A 113 2.50 -5.73 -6.96
N ARG A 114 1.49 -5.63 -7.84
CA ARG A 114 0.12 -6.05 -7.52
C ARG A 114 0.05 -7.53 -7.11
N ALA A 115 0.76 -8.41 -7.81
CA ALA A 115 0.76 -9.84 -7.52
C ALA A 115 1.39 -10.16 -6.16
N LEU A 116 2.48 -9.49 -5.79
CA LEU A 116 3.16 -9.68 -4.51
C LEU A 116 2.33 -9.13 -3.35
N LEU A 117 1.79 -7.93 -3.49
CA LEU A 117 0.91 -7.33 -2.49
C LEU A 117 -0.34 -8.20 -2.26
N ARG A 118 -0.92 -8.77 -3.32
CA ARG A 118 -2.03 -9.72 -3.22
C ARG A 118 -1.65 -10.95 -2.41
N ARG A 119 -0.52 -11.62 -2.72
CA ARG A 119 -0.05 -12.81 -1.98
C ARG A 119 0.23 -12.51 -0.50
N ALA A 120 0.79 -11.34 -0.21
CA ALA A 120 1.01 -10.89 1.16
C ALA A 120 -0.31 -10.59 1.89
N SER A 121 -1.32 -10.20 1.14
CA SER A 121 -2.66 -9.82 1.61
C SER A 121 -3.67 -10.98 1.60
N ASP A 122 -3.32 -12.16 1.06
CA ASP A 122 -4.18 -13.36 1.14
C ASP A 122 -4.58 -13.73 2.59
N ASN A 123 -3.96 -13.10 3.58
CA ASN A 123 -4.34 -13.15 5.00
C ASN A 123 -5.12 -11.91 5.48
N LEU A 124 -5.33 -10.87 4.64
CA LEU A 124 -6.18 -9.76 5.02
C LEU A 124 -7.64 -10.14 4.74
N PRO A 125 -8.47 -10.19 5.77
CA PRO A 125 -9.88 -10.52 5.56
C PRO A 125 -10.54 -9.45 4.68
N LEU A 126 -11.41 -9.91 3.80
CA LEU A 126 -12.33 -9.04 3.08
C LEU A 126 -13.09 -8.20 4.13
N LEU A 127 -13.05 -6.88 3.98
CA LEU A 127 -13.81 -6.01 4.86
C LEU A 127 -15.27 -5.97 4.37
N GLU A 128 -16.19 -6.27 5.25
CA GLU A 128 -17.63 -6.27 4.97
C GLU A 128 -18.36 -5.35 5.94
N ALA A 129 -19.24 -4.52 5.40
CA ALA A 129 -20.09 -3.61 6.15
C ALA A 129 -21.47 -3.56 5.50
N GLY A 130 -22.34 -4.52 5.86
CA GLY A 130 -23.64 -4.72 5.20
C GLY A 130 -23.45 -5.06 3.71
N PRO A 131 -24.04 -4.30 2.77
CA PRO A 131 -23.90 -4.53 1.33
C PRO A 131 -22.56 -4.05 0.75
N LEU A 132 -21.73 -3.37 1.54
CA LEU A 132 -20.45 -2.83 1.13
C LEU A 132 -19.34 -3.83 1.40
N ARG A 133 -18.51 -4.10 0.42
CA ARG A 133 -17.31 -4.94 0.51
C ARG A 133 -16.11 -4.19 0.00
N LEU A 134 -14.99 -4.35 0.67
CA LEU A 134 -13.69 -3.84 0.24
C LEU A 134 -12.66 -4.96 0.36
N ASP A 135 -12.00 -5.21 -0.73
CA ASP A 135 -10.79 -6.03 -0.79
C ASP A 135 -9.57 -5.12 -0.65
N PRO A 136 -8.90 -5.11 0.51
CA PRO A 136 -7.74 -4.25 0.74
C PRO A 136 -6.55 -4.64 -0.15
N ALA A 137 -6.44 -5.94 -0.49
CA ALA A 137 -5.36 -6.48 -1.29
C ALA A 137 -5.41 -5.99 -2.74
N HIS A 138 -6.60 -5.97 -3.32
CA HIS A 138 -6.81 -5.52 -4.69
C HIS A 138 -7.21 -4.04 -4.77
N ARG A 139 -7.40 -3.38 -3.61
CA ARG A 139 -7.95 -2.02 -3.52
C ARG A 139 -9.27 -1.87 -4.28
N GLN A 140 -10.08 -2.93 -4.27
CA GLN A 140 -11.35 -2.99 -4.97
C GLN A 140 -12.51 -2.95 -3.99
N ALA A 141 -13.46 -2.08 -4.26
CA ALA A 141 -14.69 -1.99 -3.50
C ALA A 141 -15.88 -2.45 -4.37
N SER A 142 -16.87 -3.02 -3.72
CA SER A 142 -18.16 -3.31 -4.33
C SER A 142 -19.30 -2.96 -3.39
N LEU A 143 -20.42 -2.55 -3.96
CA LEU A 143 -21.63 -2.21 -3.25
C LEU A 143 -22.78 -3.02 -3.85
N GLN A 144 -23.47 -3.81 -3.02
CA GLN A 144 -24.53 -4.74 -3.49
C GLN A 144 -24.05 -5.66 -4.64
N GLY A 145 -22.79 -6.10 -4.59
CA GLY A 145 -22.18 -6.95 -5.61
C GLY A 145 -21.73 -6.23 -6.91
N GLN A 146 -21.98 -4.92 -7.03
CA GLN A 146 -21.54 -4.12 -8.19
C GLN A 146 -20.23 -3.41 -7.88
N PRO A 147 -19.27 -3.34 -8.82
CA PRO A 147 -18.02 -2.62 -8.62
C PRO A 147 -18.26 -1.14 -8.26
N LEU A 148 -17.61 -0.68 -7.19
CA LEU A 148 -17.65 0.70 -6.73
C LEU A 148 -16.34 1.40 -7.14
N SER A 149 -16.42 2.31 -8.11
CA SER A 149 -15.25 3.05 -8.57
C SER A 149 -14.83 4.11 -7.54
N LEU A 150 -13.64 3.91 -6.93
CA LEU A 150 -13.05 4.80 -5.94
C LEU A 150 -11.69 5.29 -6.42
N SER A 151 -11.34 6.54 -6.11
CA SER A 151 -9.95 6.99 -6.21
C SER A 151 -9.12 6.34 -5.09
N ALA A 152 -7.79 6.36 -5.23
CA ALA A 152 -6.88 5.80 -4.23
C ALA A 152 -7.17 6.34 -2.82
N ARG A 153 -7.37 7.65 -2.69
CA ARG A 153 -7.65 8.32 -1.40
C ARG A 153 -9.03 7.98 -0.82
N GLU A 154 -10.03 7.82 -1.70
CA GLU A 154 -11.35 7.35 -1.27
C GLU A 154 -11.29 5.91 -0.77
N THR A 155 -10.48 5.06 -1.40
CA THR A 155 -10.26 3.67 -0.97
C THR A 155 -9.59 3.63 0.40
N ASP A 156 -8.52 4.38 0.62
CA ASP A 156 -7.81 4.42 1.91
C ASP A 156 -8.71 4.92 3.04
N LEU A 157 -9.49 5.96 2.75
CA LEU A 157 -10.44 6.50 3.72
C LEU A 157 -11.56 5.51 4.05
N LEU A 158 -12.08 4.84 3.02
CA LEU A 158 -13.11 3.82 3.19
C LEU A 158 -12.57 2.62 3.98
N GLU A 159 -11.37 2.16 3.67
CA GLU A 159 -10.69 1.08 4.40
C GLU A 159 -10.56 1.40 5.89
N ALA A 160 -10.06 2.61 6.23
CA ALA A 160 -9.92 3.05 7.60
C ALA A 160 -11.24 3.08 8.37
N LEU A 161 -12.32 3.46 7.69
CA LEU A 161 -13.67 3.48 8.27
C LEU A 161 -14.25 2.07 8.43
N MET A 162 -14.04 1.19 7.43
CA MET A 162 -14.55 -0.19 7.46
C MET A 162 -13.82 -1.05 8.49
N GLN A 163 -12.52 -0.88 8.69
CA GLN A 163 -11.76 -1.57 9.75
C GLN A 163 -12.31 -1.27 11.16
N ARG A 164 -13.06 -0.19 11.29
CA ARG A 164 -13.67 0.28 12.54
C ARG A 164 -15.17 0.58 12.39
N ALA A 165 -15.84 -0.20 11.56
CA ALA A 165 -17.27 -0.05 11.35
C ALA A 165 -18.03 -0.07 12.70
N GLY A 166 -18.97 0.84 12.89
CA GLY A 166 -19.68 1.04 14.15
C GLY A 166 -18.89 1.80 15.23
N GLN A 167 -17.66 2.25 14.95
CA GLN A 167 -16.84 3.02 15.89
C GLN A 167 -16.43 4.36 15.29
N VAL A 168 -16.21 5.35 16.15
CA VAL A 168 -15.72 6.67 15.70
C VAL A 168 -14.25 6.60 15.34
N VAL A 169 -13.93 6.98 14.10
CA VAL A 169 -12.56 7.17 13.63
C VAL A 169 -12.20 8.64 13.74
N LEU A 170 -11.17 8.95 14.54
CA LEU A 170 -10.77 10.33 14.81
C LEU A 170 -10.26 11.03 13.53
N LYS A 171 -10.63 12.31 13.36
CA LYS A 171 -10.25 13.11 12.19
C LYS A 171 -8.72 13.22 12.02
N ASN A 172 -7.97 13.35 13.12
CA ASN A 172 -6.51 13.40 13.08
C ASN A 172 -5.88 12.08 12.61
N ARG A 173 -6.47 10.94 12.96
CA ARG A 173 -6.00 9.63 12.49
C ARG A 173 -6.23 9.45 10.99
N LEU A 174 -7.37 9.88 10.48
CA LEU A 174 -7.65 9.91 9.04
C LEU A 174 -6.74 10.90 8.31
N ALA A 175 -6.46 12.04 8.94
CA ALA A 175 -5.51 13.02 8.42
C ALA A 175 -4.11 12.44 8.30
N LEU A 176 -3.61 11.74 9.31
CA LEU A 176 -2.30 11.08 9.28
C LEU A 176 -2.21 10.06 8.14
N GLN A 177 -3.23 9.21 7.95
CA GLN A 177 -3.27 8.27 6.84
C GLN A 177 -3.28 8.96 5.46
N LEU A 178 -3.89 10.13 5.34
CA LEU A 178 -3.94 10.89 4.09
C LEU A 178 -2.75 11.84 3.92
N SER A 179 -2.19 12.41 4.99
CA SER A 179 -1.06 13.36 4.96
C SER A 179 0.29 12.68 4.68
N GLU A 180 0.39 11.38 4.90
CA GLU A 180 1.54 10.60 4.41
C GLU A 180 1.67 10.64 2.88
N TRP A 181 0.64 11.14 2.16
CA TRP A 181 0.60 11.25 0.70
C TRP A 181 0.92 12.66 0.18
N ASP A 182 0.81 13.68 1.03
CA ASP A 182 1.02 15.07 0.59
C ASP A 182 1.09 15.99 1.81
N ALA A 183 2.23 16.62 2.06
CA ALA A 183 2.46 17.50 3.21
C ALA A 183 1.54 18.77 3.22
N GLU A 184 0.80 19.02 2.14
CA GLU A 184 -0.11 20.16 1.99
C GLU A 184 -1.60 19.82 2.16
N ILE A 185 -1.96 18.60 2.57
CA ILE A 185 -3.39 18.28 2.75
C ILE A 185 -3.93 19.00 3.99
N GLY A 186 -4.49 20.17 3.76
CA GLY A 186 -5.24 20.91 4.76
C GLY A 186 -6.42 20.10 5.31
N SER A 187 -6.84 20.41 6.53
CA SER A 187 -7.93 19.74 7.26
C SER A 187 -9.24 19.58 6.46
N ASN A 188 -9.42 20.34 5.40
CA ASN A 188 -10.62 20.36 4.55
C ASN A 188 -10.64 19.21 3.50
N ALA A 189 -9.49 18.59 3.18
CA ALA A 189 -9.45 17.54 2.17
C ALA A 189 -10.23 16.28 2.59
N ILE A 190 -10.17 15.92 3.87
CA ILE A 190 -10.95 14.79 4.40
C ILE A 190 -12.45 15.02 4.15
N GLU A 191 -12.93 16.23 4.39
CA GLU A 191 -14.35 16.57 4.21
C GLU A 191 -14.79 16.40 2.76
N VAL A 192 -13.93 16.72 1.81
CA VAL A 192 -14.19 16.53 0.38
C VAL A 192 -14.31 15.04 0.04
N TYR A 193 -13.39 14.21 0.53
CA TYR A 193 -13.45 12.74 0.28
C TYR A 193 -14.62 12.08 0.99
N ILE A 194 -14.94 12.49 2.23
CA ILE A 194 -16.14 12.05 2.95
C ILE A 194 -17.40 12.41 2.16
N HIS A 195 -17.48 13.63 1.63
CA HIS A 195 -18.63 14.03 0.81
C HIS A 195 -18.77 13.16 -0.44
N ARG A 196 -17.65 12.90 -1.14
CA ARG A 196 -17.64 12.02 -2.33
C ARG A 196 -18.03 10.58 -2.00
N LEU A 197 -17.52 10.03 -0.90
CA LEU A 197 -17.91 8.69 -0.44
C LEU A 197 -19.39 8.63 -0.09
N ARG A 198 -19.93 9.62 0.64
CA ARG A 198 -21.37 9.69 0.95
C ARG A 198 -22.23 9.63 -0.31
N LYS A 199 -21.86 10.40 -1.34
CA LYS A 199 -22.55 10.39 -2.62
C LYS A 199 -22.53 9.02 -3.31
N LYS A 200 -21.41 8.30 -3.21
CA LYS A 200 -21.26 6.96 -3.80
C LYS A 200 -21.98 5.87 -2.99
N LEU A 201 -22.22 6.10 -1.72
CA LEU A 201 -22.92 5.19 -0.82
C LEU A 201 -24.42 5.50 -0.68
N GLU A 202 -24.93 6.53 -1.38
CA GLU A 202 -26.35 6.88 -1.37
C GLU A 202 -27.22 5.67 -1.72
N HIS A 203 -28.35 5.53 -1.03
CA HIS A 203 -29.34 4.46 -1.20
C HIS A 203 -28.85 3.04 -0.88
N SER A 204 -27.67 2.86 -0.30
CA SER A 204 -27.15 1.53 0.06
C SER A 204 -27.53 1.07 1.47
N GLY A 205 -28.02 1.98 2.30
CA GLY A 205 -28.22 1.76 3.73
C GLY A 205 -26.94 1.96 4.55
N VAL A 206 -25.76 1.95 3.94
CA VAL A 206 -24.49 2.31 4.61
C VAL A 206 -24.34 3.82 4.61
N SER A 207 -24.03 4.40 5.76
CA SER A 207 -23.85 5.84 5.88
C SER A 207 -22.58 6.21 6.63
N ILE A 208 -22.02 7.39 6.31
CA ILE A 208 -20.88 7.96 7.04
C ILE A 208 -21.41 9.15 7.84
N ARG A 209 -21.50 9.00 9.16
CA ARG A 209 -21.94 10.08 10.05
C ARG A 209 -20.77 10.91 10.55
N THR A 210 -20.94 12.21 10.61
CA THR A 210 -19.99 13.13 11.25
C THR A 210 -20.29 13.17 12.75
N ILE A 211 -19.28 12.92 13.56
CA ILE A 211 -19.34 13.13 15.01
C ILE A 211 -18.59 14.42 15.28
N HIS A 212 -19.33 15.50 15.52
CA HIS A 212 -18.79 16.85 15.67
C HIS A 212 -17.68 16.91 16.73
N GLY A 213 -16.57 17.53 16.37
CA GLY A 213 -15.39 17.67 17.23
C GLY A 213 -14.52 16.40 17.36
N LEU A 214 -14.95 15.23 16.85
CA LEU A 214 -14.22 13.96 17.00
C LEU A 214 -13.77 13.38 15.66
N GLY A 215 -14.70 13.11 14.72
CA GLY A 215 -14.36 12.44 13.49
C GLY A 215 -15.57 11.87 12.75
N TYR A 216 -15.42 10.66 12.20
CA TYR A 216 -16.41 10.03 11.35
C TYR A 216 -16.71 8.61 11.80
N LEU A 217 -17.94 8.17 11.58
CA LEU A 217 -18.45 6.85 11.93
C LEU A 217 -19.09 6.23 10.68
N LEU A 218 -18.67 5.03 10.31
CA LEU A 218 -19.36 4.23 9.30
C LEU A 218 -20.49 3.45 9.99
N GLU A 219 -21.73 3.78 9.65
CA GLU A 219 -22.93 3.10 10.14
C GLU A 219 -23.38 2.06 9.11
N ILE A 220 -23.70 0.87 9.60
CA ILE A 220 -24.22 -0.23 8.80
C ILE A 220 -25.72 -0.28 9.06
N PRO A 221 -26.55 -0.55 8.04
CA PRO A 221 -27.97 -0.78 8.27
C PRO A 221 -28.15 -1.94 9.25
N ASP A 222 -28.99 -1.76 10.24
CA ASP A 222 -29.39 -2.84 11.13
C ASP A 222 -29.94 -4.00 10.29
N ALA A 223 -29.48 -5.22 10.56
CA ALA A 223 -29.90 -6.43 9.85
C ALA A 223 -31.36 -6.83 10.20
N THR A 224 -32.16 -5.91 10.75
CA THR A 224 -33.51 -6.12 11.19
C THR A 224 -34.40 -4.97 10.75
N ALA A 225 -34.98 -5.09 9.59
CA ALA A 225 -36.29 -4.56 9.25
C ALA A 225 -36.91 -5.44 8.16
#